data_f3e64f6e24e28407072bc5be978820f1
#
_entry.id   f3e64f6e24e28407072bc5be978820f1
#
_cell.length_a   1.000
_cell.length_b   1.000
_cell.length_c   1.000
_cell.angle_alpha   90.00
_cell.angle_beta   90.00
_cell.angle_gamma   90.00
#
_symmetry.space_group_name_H-M   'P 1'
#
loop_
_entity.id
_entity.type
_entity.pdbx_description
1 polymer ?
#
loop_
_entity_poly.entity_id
_entity_poly.type
_entity_poly.pdbx_seq_one_letter_code
_entity_poly.pdbx_strand_id
1 'polypeptide(L)'
;FVKELADACQSGGIRLGLYYSIIDWHFPQAYPISSHNCDFVTPQHQKFSKAQVTELLTNYGPISELWFDMGSNTPEQSKELYQLVHKLQPDCMVSGRLGNDQYDFSVMADNKYPEGVLQSAWQTAASMFDETWSYRSWQERGDVHVKTMEKLRSLINVVSHGGNFLLNIGPKGDGSVVPFEKEVLKGIGGWLKKYGYAIYGTEASPFRELFDWGTTTRKGTELNLILSGKRPEKDIIELTIPDRKLISAKGNYTETK
;
A
#
# COMPACT_ATOMS: atom_id res chain seq x y z
N PHE A 1 19.72 10.64 -8.80
CA PHE A 1 18.74 10.40 -7.71
C PHE A 1 18.22 8.95 -7.76
N VAL A 2 17.55 8.50 -8.86
CA VAL A 2 16.93 7.14 -8.91
C VAL A 2 17.96 6.04 -8.68
N LYS A 3 19.14 6.13 -9.31
CA LYS A 3 20.20 5.14 -9.12
C LYS A 3 20.69 5.07 -7.67
N GLU A 4 20.93 6.19 -7.05
CA GLU A 4 21.39 6.25 -5.64
C GLU A 4 20.34 5.64 -4.69
N LEU A 5 19.05 5.90 -4.95
CA LEU A 5 17.96 5.30 -4.20
C LEU A 5 17.90 3.77 -4.43
N ALA A 6 18.05 3.32 -5.67
CA ALA A 6 18.06 1.89 -6.01
C ALA A 6 19.23 1.17 -5.32
N ASP A 7 20.42 1.73 -5.36
CA ASP A 7 21.61 1.19 -4.71
C ASP A 7 21.43 1.13 -3.18
N ALA A 8 20.82 2.17 -2.58
CA ALA A 8 20.51 2.19 -1.14
C ALA A 8 19.47 1.15 -0.76
N CYS A 9 18.39 0.98 -1.54
CA CYS A 9 17.38 -0.06 -1.33
C CYS A 9 18.00 -1.45 -1.40
N GLN A 10 18.80 -1.73 -2.41
CA GLN A 10 19.50 -3.00 -2.58
C GLN A 10 20.43 -3.28 -1.39
N SER A 11 21.22 -2.30 -0.98
CA SER A 11 22.13 -2.42 0.18
C SER A 11 21.38 -2.63 1.50
N GLY A 12 20.20 -2.03 1.63
CA GLY A 12 19.32 -2.17 2.80
C GLY A 12 18.42 -3.41 2.79
N GLY A 13 18.44 -4.23 1.74
CA GLY A 13 17.55 -5.39 1.59
C GLY A 13 16.08 -5.00 1.40
N ILE A 14 15.81 -3.80 0.87
CA ILE A 14 14.46 -3.28 0.61
C ILE A 14 14.18 -3.38 -0.90
N ARG A 15 13.02 -3.89 -1.26
CA ARG A 15 12.59 -3.91 -2.66
C ARG A 15 12.16 -2.51 -3.09
N LEU A 16 12.66 -2.05 -4.25
CA LEU A 16 12.29 -0.76 -4.81
C LEU A 16 11.04 -0.88 -5.66
N GLY A 17 10.03 -0.05 -5.39
CA GLY A 17 8.93 0.26 -6.29
C GLY A 17 9.05 1.70 -6.76
N LEU A 18 8.49 2.00 -7.93
CA LEU A 18 8.52 3.34 -8.51
C LEU A 18 7.11 3.82 -8.83
N TYR A 19 6.80 5.07 -8.47
CA TYR A 19 5.61 5.78 -8.93
C TYR A 19 5.90 6.42 -10.28
N TYR A 20 4.96 6.25 -11.21
CA TYR A 20 5.03 6.87 -12.53
C TYR A 20 3.74 7.59 -12.88
N SER A 21 3.79 8.92 -12.93
CA SER A 21 2.69 9.72 -13.47
C SER A 21 2.65 9.55 -14.99
N ILE A 22 1.52 9.07 -15.51
CA ILE A 22 1.31 8.91 -16.95
C ILE A 22 1.28 10.28 -17.63
N ILE A 23 0.74 11.29 -16.95
CA ILE A 23 0.73 12.68 -17.45
C ILE A 23 1.97 13.41 -16.94
N ASP A 24 2.75 13.95 -17.88
CA ASP A 24 3.80 14.95 -17.63
C ASP A 24 3.26 16.33 -18.04
N TRP A 25 3.04 17.18 -17.07
CA TRP A 25 2.51 18.53 -17.31
C TRP A 25 3.46 19.46 -18.07
N HIS A 26 4.73 19.10 -18.20
CA HIS A 26 5.71 19.84 -19.01
C HIS A 26 5.81 19.31 -20.44
N PHE A 27 5.18 18.19 -20.75
CA PHE A 27 5.19 17.64 -22.10
C PHE A 27 4.36 18.54 -23.04
N PRO A 28 4.91 19.00 -24.17
CA PRO A 28 4.24 20.03 -25.00
C PRO A 28 2.83 19.65 -25.47
N GLN A 29 2.57 18.36 -25.70
CA GLN A 29 1.27 17.86 -26.14
C GLN A 29 0.29 17.58 -24.99
N ALA A 30 0.70 17.82 -23.74
CA ALA A 30 -0.20 17.77 -22.59
C ALA A 30 -0.98 19.08 -22.39
N TYR A 31 -0.72 20.12 -23.17
CA TYR A 31 -1.40 21.41 -23.06
C TYR A 31 -2.50 21.59 -24.12
N PRO A 32 -3.59 22.30 -23.74
CA PRO A 32 -3.92 22.80 -22.42
C PRO A 32 -4.33 21.64 -21.48
N ILE A 33 -3.87 21.70 -20.25
CA ILE A 33 -4.27 20.75 -19.21
C ILE A 33 -5.66 21.15 -18.73
N SER A 34 -6.65 20.28 -18.86
CA SER A 34 -8.05 20.57 -18.52
C SER A 34 -8.42 20.11 -17.11
N SER A 35 -8.33 18.81 -16.85
CA SER A 35 -8.62 18.17 -15.55
C SER A 35 -7.38 17.82 -14.77
N HIS A 36 -6.23 17.95 -15.40
CA HIS A 36 -4.90 17.71 -14.83
C HIS A 36 -4.56 16.24 -14.56
N ASN A 37 -5.51 15.47 -14.03
CA ASN A 37 -5.25 14.10 -13.59
C ASN A 37 -5.79 13.03 -14.55
N CYS A 38 -6.76 13.39 -15.38
CA CYS A 38 -7.46 12.48 -16.29
C CYS A 38 -7.35 12.88 -17.77
N ASP A 39 -6.38 13.72 -18.12
CA ASP A 39 -6.18 14.14 -19.51
C ASP A 39 -5.77 12.95 -20.39
N PHE A 40 -6.23 12.99 -21.64
CA PHE A 40 -5.92 11.94 -22.62
C PHE A 40 -4.44 11.94 -22.99
N VAL A 41 -3.89 10.75 -23.09
CA VAL A 41 -2.50 10.53 -23.49
C VAL A 41 -2.41 10.55 -25.02
N THR A 42 -1.67 11.53 -25.57
CA THR A 42 -1.42 11.59 -27.01
C THR A 42 -0.46 10.48 -27.47
N PRO A 43 -0.44 10.11 -28.77
CA PRO A 43 0.53 9.14 -29.28
C PRO A 43 1.99 9.54 -29.04
N GLN A 44 2.29 10.85 -29.09
CA GLN A 44 3.63 11.38 -28.82
C GLN A 44 3.99 11.23 -27.35
N HIS A 45 3.04 11.53 -26.45
CA HIS A 45 3.24 11.34 -25.02
C HIS A 45 3.40 9.86 -24.67
N GLN A 46 2.59 8.96 -25.25
CA GLN A 46 2.74 7.51 -25.09
C GLN A 46 4.15 7.02 -25.51
N LYS A 47 4.67 7.50 -26.62
CA LYS A 47 6.03 7.17 -27.07
C LYS A 47 7.09 7.65 -26.06
N PHE A 48 6.92 8.83 -25.51
CA PHE A 48 7.80 9.39 -24.46
C PHE A 48 7.71 8.56 -23.19
N SER A 49 6.50 8.25 -22.72
CA SER A 49 6.29 7.41 -21.52
C SER A 49 6.91 6.03 -21.67
N LYS A 50 6.77 5.40 -22.82
CA LYS A 50 7.41 4.10 -23.09
C LYS A 50 8.94 4.17 -23.02
N ALA A 51 9.54 5.26 -23.47
CA ALA A 51 11.00 5.46 -23.38
C ALA A 51 11.45 5.63 -21.92
N GLN A 52 10.71 6.42 -21.12
CA GLN A 52 11.01 6.60 -19.69
C GLN A 52 10.80 5.30 -18.90
N VAL A 53 9.71 4.58 -19.13
CA VAL A 53 9.46 3.27 -18.48
C VAL A 53 10.56 2.28 -18.84
N THR A 54 11.02 2.27 -20.09
CA THR A 54 12.16 1.44 -20.53
C THR A 54 13.42 1.80 -19.74
N GLU A 55 13.73 3.09 -19.60
CA GLU A 55 14.88 3.55 -18.81
C GLU A 55 14.78 3.09 -17.35
N LEU A 56 13.62 3.31 -16.72
CA LEU A 56 13.40 2.95 -15.31
C LEU A 56 13.58 1.44 -15.07
N LEU A 57 13.15 0.61 -15.99
CA LEU A 57 13.20 -0.85 -15.86
C LEU A 57 14.51 -1.49 -16.37
N THR A 58 15.42 -0.73 -16.98
CA THR A 58 16.67 -1.28 -17.50
C THR A 58 17.91 -0.77 -16.78
N ASN A 59 17.87 0.44 -16.17
CA ASN A 59 19.09 1.10 -15.67
C ASN A 59 19.26 1.06 -14.15
N TYR A 60 18.25 0.63 -13.40
CA TYR A 60 18.23 0.80 -11.93
C TYR A 60 18.08 -0.51 -11.14
N GLY A 61 18.30 -1.66 -11.82
CA GLY A 61 18.19 -2.98 -11.19
C GLY A 61 16.73 -3.45 -11.05
N PRO A 62 16.46 -4.43 -10.18
CA PRO A 62 15.12 -5.00 -10.02
C PRO A 62 14.14 -4.00 -9.45
N ILE A 63 13.02 -3.80 -10.12
CA ILE A 63 11.89 -2.98 -9.68
C ILE A 63 10.75 -3.94 -9.32
N SER A 64 10.28 -3.89 -8.08
CA SER A 64 9.24 -4.80 -7.61
C SER A 64 7.83 -4.37 -7.98
N GLU A 65 7.64 -3.07 -8.19
CA GLU A 65 6.32 -2.48 -8.47
C GLU A 65 6.50 -1.22 -9.30
N LEU A 66 5.72 -1.09 -10.37
CA LEU A 66 5.57 0.16 -11.11
C LEU A 66 4.15 0.68 -10.91
N TRP A 67 4.06 1.74 -10.13
CA TRP A 67 2.81 2.35 -9.72
C TRP A 67 2.41 3.46 -10.68
N PHE A 68 1.64 3.10 -11.72
CA PHE A 68 1.08 4.06 -12.66
C PHE A 68 -0.03 4.87 -12.01
N ASP A 69 -0.14 6.13 -12.36
CA ASP A 69 -1.19 7.02 -11.90
C ASP A 69 -1.45 8.13 -12.90
N MET A 70 -2.60 8.80 -12.76
CA MET A 70 -3.02 9.92 -13.61
C MET A 70 -3.19 9.55 -15.08
N GLY A 71 -3.74 10.47 -15.86
CA GLY A 71 -3.96 10.30 -17.29
C GLY A 71 -5.08 9.32 -17.65
N SER A 72 -5.51 9.43 -18.91
CA SER A 72 -6.49 8.51 -19.50
C SER A 72 -5.89 7.84 -20.74
N ASN A 73 -5.43 6.61 -20.56
CA ASN A 73 -4.94 5.79 -21.65
C ASN A 73 -6.09 5.17 -22.45
N THR A 74 -5.88 4.96 -23.74
CA THR A 74 -6.73 4.03 -24.50
C THR A 74 -6.43 2.58 -24.07
N PRO A 75 -7.32 1.60 -24.35
CA PRO A 75 -7.06 0.19 -24.07
C PRO A 75 -5.74 -0.30 -24.69
N GLU A 76 -5.41 0.13 -25.89
CA GLU A 76 -4.17 -0.21 -26.59
C GLU A 76 -2.94 0.34 -25.89
N GLN A 77 -3.02 1.61 -25.43
CA GLN A 77 -1.94 2.27 -24.70
C GLN A 77 -1.65 1.57 -23.35
N SER A 78 -2.68 1.25 -22.59
CA SER A 78 -2.52 0.49 -21.34
C SER A 78 -1.93 -0.88 -21.60
N LYS A 79 -2.42 -1.62 -22.61
CA LYS A 79 -1.89 -2.92 -23.00
C LYS A 79 -0.42 -2.86 -23.40
N GLU A 80 -0.03 -1.87 -24.18
CA GLU A 80 1.36 -1.69 -24.60
C GLU A 80 2.29 -1.43 -23.42
N LEU A 81 1.89 -0.58 -22.45
CA LEU A 81 2.68 -0.30 -21.26
C LEU A 81 2.77 -1.55 -20.35
N TYR A 82 1.68 -2.24 -20.12
CA TYR A 82 1.64 -3.48 -19.34
C TYR A 82 2.58 -4.55 -19.93
N GLN A 83 2.48 -4.78 -21.24
CA GLN A 83 3.34 -5.74 -21.94
C GLN A 83 4.81 -5.30 -21.93
N LEU A 84 5.10 -4.02 -22.02
CA LEU A 84 6.46 -3.48 -21.94
C LEU A 84 7.08 -3.77 -20.57
N VAL A 85 6.34 -3.53 -19.49
CA VAL A 85 6.82 -3.80 -18.12
C VAL A 85 7.18 -5.27 -17.96
N HIS A 86 6.27 -6.18 -18.26
CA HIS A 86 6.51 -7.62 -18.08
C HIS A 86 7.52 -8.22 -19.07
N LYS A 87 7.71 -7.59 -20.24
CA LYS A 87 8.79 -7.95 -21.15
C LYS A 87 10.17 -7.61 -20.59
N LEU A 88 10.30 -6.47 -19.92
CA LEU A 88 11.58 -6.00 -19.38
C LEU A 88 11.86 -6.61 -17.99
N GLN A 89 10.86 -6.68 -17.15
CA GLN A 89 10.93 -7.26 -15.80
C GLN A 89 9.66 -8.08 -15.52
N PRO A 90 9.67 -9.41 -15.75
CA PRO A 90 8.48 -10.26 -15.59
C PRO A 90 7.85 -10.24 -14.19
N ASP A 91 8.67 -10.02 -13.15
CA ASP A 91 8.25 -10.01 -11.74
C ASP A 91 7.84 -8.61 -11.23
N CYS A 92 7.92 -7.57 -12.07
CA CYS A 92 7.50 -6.22 -11.69
C CYS A 92 5.97 -6.12 -11.72
N MET A 93 5.36 -5.82 -10.57
CA MET A 93 3.91 -5.70 -10.44
C MET A 93 3.40 -4.36 -10.96
N VAL A 94 2.31 -4.37 -11.70
CA VAL A 94 1.69 -3.19 -12.32
C VAL A 94 0.42 -2.80 -11.56
N SER A 95 0.32 -1.52 -11.15
CA SER A 95 -0.83 -1.00 -10.42
C SER A 95 -2.09 -0.85 -11.29
N GLY A 96 -3.27 -1.02 -10.66
CA GLY A 96 -4.58 -0.91 -11.32
C GLY A 96 -4.90 0.46 -11.90
N ARG A 97 -4.16 1.50 -11.52
CA ARG A 97 -4.37 2.84 -12.09
C ARG A 97 -3.78 3.03 -13.49
N LEU A 98 -3.10 2.02 -14.05
CA LEU A 98 -2.83 2.00 -15.48
C LEU A 98 -4.11 1.95 -16.31
N GLY A 99 -5.19 1.39 -15.75
CA GLY A 99 -6.52 1.35 -16.35
C GLY A 99 -6.72 0.24 -17.38
N ASN A 100 -7.96 0.18 -17.90
CA ASN A 100 -8.36 -0.73 -18.99
C ASN A 100 -8.08 -2.22 -18.68
N ASP A 101 -8.25 -2.62 -17.42
CA ASP A 101 -8.03 -4.00 -16.93
C ASP A 101 -6.61 -4.56 -17.20
N GLN A 102 -5.62 -3.67 -17.33
CA GLN A 102 -4.22 -4.02 -17.52
C GLN A 102 -3.45 -3.79 -16.21
N TYR A 103 -3.50 -4.77 -15.28
CA TYR A 103 -2.84 -4.67 -13.98
C TYR A 103 -2.64 -6.04 -13.32
N ASP A 104 -1.78 -6.08 -12.31
CA ASP A 104 -1.54 -7.27 -11.49
C ASP A 104 -2.25 -7.16 -10.14
N PHE A 105 -2.53 -5.95 -9.66
CA PHE A 105 -3.28 -5.70 -8.43
C PHE A 105 -4.17 -4.45 -8.54
N SER A 106 -5.32 -4.52 -7.92
CA SER A 106 -6.25 -3.39 -7.83
C SER A 106 -5.77 -2.35 -6.84
N VAL A 107 -6.07 -1.08 -7.11
CA VAL A 107 -5.78 0.03 -6.19
C VAL A 107 -7.09 0.68 -5.76
N MET A 108 -7.25 0.83 -4.45
CA MET A 108 -8.40 1.55 -3.88
C MET A 108 -8.27 3.05 -4.16
N ALA A 109 -9.39 3.79 -4.01
CA ALA A 109 -9.33 5.24 -3.99
C ALA A 109 -8.46 5.72 -2.82
N ASP A 110 -7.88 6.92 -2.96
CA ASP A 110 -6.94 7.48 -1.99
C ASP A 110 -7.50 7.48 -0.56
N ASN A 111 -6.74 6.95 0.39
CA ASN A 111 -7.13 6.81 1.80
C ASN A 111 -8.46 6.05 2.01
N LYS A 112 -8.85 5.17 1.07
CA LYS A 112 -10.08 4.37 1.15
C LYS A 112 -9.78 2.89 1.28
N TYR A 113 -10.75 2.18 1.85
CA TYR A 113 -10.72 0.75 2.08
C TYR A 113 -11.94 0.10 1.44
N PRO A 114 -11.87 -1.16 0.99
CA PRO A 114 -13.04 -1.89 0.53
C PRO A 114 -13.98 -2.19 1.70
N GLU A 115 -15.27 -2.30 1.43
CA GLU A 115 -16.28 -2.69 2.42
C GLU A 115 -16.23 -4.19 2.79
N GLY A 116 -15.42 -4.97 2.07
CA GLY A 116 -15.28 -6.40 2.30
C GLY A 116 -14.02 -6.98 1.67
N VAL A 117 -13.85 -8.30 1.79
CA VAL A 117 -12.71 -9.03 1.23
C VAL A 117 -12.83 -9.10 -0.29
N LEU A 118 -11.82 -8.62 -0.99
CA LEU A 118 -11.70 -8.75 -2.45
C LEU A 118 -11.07 -10.09 -2.83
N GLN A 119 -11.47 -10.64 -3.98
CA GLN A 119 -10.93 -11.90 -4.49
C GLN A 119 -9.60 -11.74 -5.23
N SER A 120 -9.29 -10.55 -5.70
CA SER A 120 -8.03 -10.21 -6.38
C SER A 120 -7.02 -9.58 -5.41
N ALA A 121 -5.74 -9.62 -5.76
CA ALA A 121 -4.74 -8.83 -5.06
C ALA A 121 -5.08 -7.34 -5.12
N TRP A 122 -4.89 -6.63 -4.03
CA TRP A 122 -5.21 -5.22 -3.94
C TRP A 122 -4.31 -4.47 -2.96
N GLN A 123 -4.24 -3.16 -3.14
CA GLN A 123 -3.46 -2.25 -2.32
C GLN A 123 -4.28 -0.99 -1.99
N THR A 124 -4.15 -0.50 -0.76
CA THR A 124 -4.57 0.85 -0.38
C THR A 124 -3.35 1.75 -0.31
N ALA A 125 -3.39 2.85 -1.04
CA ALA A 125 -2.48 3.96 -0.86
C ALA A 125 -3.06 4.93 0.19
N ALA A 126 -2.32 5.13 1.27
CA ALA A 126 -2.68 6.03 2.36
C ALA A 126 -1.55 7.02 2.63
N SER A 127 -1.90 8.27 2.87
CA SER A 127 -0.93 9.30 3.27
C SER A 127 -0.82 9.39 4.80
N MET A 128 0.30 9.91 5.28
CA MET A 128 0.47 10.21 6.72
C MET A 128 -0.58 11.23 7.19
N PHE A 129 -0.92 12.18 6.34
CA PHE A 129 -1.96 13.19 6.55
C PHE A 129 -2.88 13.22 5.34
N ASP A 130 -4.18 13.09 5.56
CA ASP A 130 -5.19 12.91 4.50
C ASP A 130 -5.23 14.06 3.49
N GLU A 131 -4.75 15.23 3.87
CA GLU A 131 -4.76 16.43 3.01
C GLU A 131 -3.58 16.52 2.04
N THR A 132 -2.59 15.64 2.13
CA THR A 132 -1.38 15.78 1.31
C THR A 132 -0.59 14.48 1.13
N TRP A 133 -0.03 14.34 -0.07
CA TRP A 133 0.98 13.33 -0.42
C TRP A 133 2.42 13.86 -0.30
N SER A 134 2.57 15.17 -0.06
CA SER A 134 3.87 15.85 -0.07
C SER A 134 4.15 16.55 1.26
N TYR A 135 5.41 16.94 1.45
CA TYR A 135 5.82 17.78 2.56
C TYR A 135 5.11 19.15 2.53
N ARG A 136 4.62 19.56 3.70
CA ARG A 136 4.14 20.92 3.97
C ARG A 136 4.79 21.44 5.25
N SER A 137 5.42 22.61 5.20
CA SER A 137 6.05 23.23 6.37
C SER A 137 5.03 23.59 7.45
N TRP A 138 3.82 23.93 7.06
CA TRP A 138 2.69 24.33 7.94
C TRP A 138 1.77 23.17 8.32
N GLN A 139 2.12 21.93 8.02
CA GLN A 139 1.29 20.76 8.39
C GLN A 139 1.16 20.66 9.90
N GLU A 140 -0.05 20.69 10.41
CA GLU A 140 -0.34 20.33 11.80
C GLU A 140 -0.15 18.83 12.00
N ARG A 141 0.66 18.45 12.98
CA ARG A 141 1.10 17.05 13.14
C ARG A 141 0.50 16.36 14.34
N GLY A 142 0.10 17.11 15.37
CA GLY A 142 -0.51 16.56 16.58
C GLY A 142 0.44 15.66 17.39
N ASP A 143 -0.11 14.63 17.98
CA ASP A 143 0.61 13.70 18.85
C ASP A 143 1.11 12.48 18.08
N VAL A 144 2.39 12.11 18.27
CA VAL A 144 3.05 10.98 17.58
C VAL A 144 2.38 9.64 17.91
N HIS A 145 1.99 9.42 19.19
CA HIS A 145 1.39 8.16 19.59
C HIS A 145 0.00 8.00 18.97
N VAL A 146 -0.80 9.06 18.99
CA VAL A 146 -2.14 9.07 18.37
C VAL A 146 -2.03 8.74 16.89
N LYS A 147 -1.13 9.40 16.17
CA LYS A 147 -0.91 9.15 14.73
C LYS A 147 -0.37 7.73 14.47
N THR A 148 0.53 7.23 15.31
CA THR A 148 1.02 5.84 15.23
C THR A 148 -0.13 4.85 15.34
N MET A 149 -1.01 5.02 16.33
CA MET A 149 -2.15 4.13 16.53
C MET A 149 -3.17 4.23 15.39
N GLU A 150 -3.39 5.41 14.84
CA GLU A 150 -4.23 5.62 13.65
C GLU A 150 -3.71 4.78 12.46
N LYS A 151 -2.42 4.92 12.11
CA LYS A 151 -1.86 4.20 10.95
C LYS A 151 -1.68 2.70 11.21
N LEU A 152 -1.45 2.28 12.45
CA LEU A 152 -1.49 0.86 12.82
C LEU A 152 -2.89 0.26 12.63
N ARG A 153 -3.94 0.94 13.05
CA ARG A 153 -5.31 0.49 12.80
C ARG A 153 -5.62 0.38 11.31
N SER A 154 -5.14 1.34 10.52
CA SER A 154 -5.26 1.29 9.06
C SER A 154 -4.57 0.06 8.47
N LEU A 155 -3.32 -0.20 8.86
CA LEU A 155 -2.56 -1.38 8.44
C LEU A 155 -3.30 -2.68 8.81
N ILE A 156 -3.73 -2.80 10.06
CA ILE A 156 -4.45 -3.98 10.57
C ILE A 156 -5.74 -4.20 9.78
N ASN A 157 -6.50 -3.13 9.55
CA ASN A 157 -7.74 -3.19 8.78
C ASN A 157 -7.49 -3.67 7.34
N VAL A 158 -6.51 -3.10 6.64
CA VAL A 158 -6.16 -3.49 5.26
C VAL A 158 -5.78 -4.96 5.19
N VAL A 159 -4.88 -5.40 6.07
CA VAL A 159 -4.37 -6.79 6.05
C VAL A 159 -5.46 -7.79 6.42
N SER A 160 -6.34 -7.45 7.36
CA SER A 160 -7.47 -8.31 7.72
C SER A 160 -8.50 -8.48 6.60
N HIS A 161 -8.49 -7.60 5.61
CA HIS A 161 -9.29 -7.72 4.38
C HIS A 161 -8.50 -8.30 3.20
N GLY A 162 -7.27 -8.77 3.44
CA GLY A 162 -6.44 -9.41 2.42
C GLY A 162 -5.69 -8.45 1.51
N GLY A 163 -5.55 -7.18 1.91
CA GLY A 163 -4.87 -6.15 1.13
C GLY A 163 -3.44 -5.87 1.57
N ASN A 164 -2.78 -5.06 0.76
CA ASN A 164 -1.46 -4.49 1.04
C ASN A 164 -1.60 -3.00 1.39
N PHE A 165 -0.86 -2.54 2.38
CA PHE A 165 -0.91 -1.18 2.86
C PHE A 165 0.33 -0.40 2.41
N LEU A 166 0.14 0.59 1.55
CA LEU A 166 1.15 1.56 1.14
C LEU A 166 0.98 2.83 1.99
N LEU A 167 1.95 3.14 2.85
CA LEU A 167 1.94 4.36 3.66
C LEU A 167 2.92 5.38 3.10
N ASN A 168 2.39 6.46 2.57
CA ASN A 168 3.17 7.57 2.06
C ASN A 168 3.60 8.52 3.18
N ILE A 169 4.84 8.98 3.10
CA ILE A 169 5.40 10.07 3.91
C ILE A 169 5.78 11.24 3.01
N GLY A 170 5.95 12.43 3.60
CA GLY A 170 6.34 13.64 2.87
C GLY A 170 7.79 14.08 3.18
N PRO A 171 8.82 13.54 2.53
CA PRO A 171 10.19 14.00 2.71
C PRO A 171 10.36 15.48 2.35
N LYS A 172 11.26 16.17 3.03
CA LYS A 172 11.65 17.53 2.67
C LYS A 172 12.39 17.58 1.35
N GLY A 173 12.56 18.79 0.78
CA GLY A 173 13.28 18.98 -0.48
C GLY A 173 14.75 18.56 -0.45
N ASP A 174 15.37 18.46 0.73
CA ASP A 174 16.71 17.94 0.94
C ASP A 174 16.77 16.41 1.09
N GLY A 175 15.62 15.73 0.98
CA GLY A 175 15.48 14.28 1.15
C GLY A 175 15.37 13.82 2.61
N SER A 176 15.45 14.72 3.59
CA SER A 176 15.32 14.34 5.00
C SER A 176 13.86 13.98 5.36
N VAL A 177 13.69 12.93 6.16
CA VAL A 177 12.40 12.55 6.72
C VAL A 177 12.06 13.47 7.90
N VAL A 178 10.84 14.01 7.90
CA VAL A 178 10.34 14.85 9.00
C VAL A 178 10.42 14.08 10.33
N PRO A 179 10.96 14.68 11.41
CA PRO A 179 11.14 14.00 12.70
C PRO A 179 9.84 13.34 13.21
N PHE A 180 8.72 14.04 13.11
CA PHE A 180 7.41 13.50 13.50
C PHE A 180 7.08 12.20 12.76
N GLU A 181 7.18 12.20 11.41
CA GLU A 181 6.88 11.03 10.58
C GLU A 181 7.85 9.88 10.87
N LYS A 182 9.13 10.22 11.09
CA LYS A 182 10.15 9.24 11.50
C LYS A 182 9.79 8.54 12.81
N GLU A 183 9.32 9.27 13.81
CA GLU A 183 8.90 8.68 15.09
C GLU A 183 7.62 7.85 14.96
N VAL A 184 6.65 8.28 14.14
CA VAL A 184 5.47 7.46 13.82
C VAL A 184 5.87 6.14 13.16
N LEU A 185 6.76 6.18 12.14
CA LEU A 185 7.27 4.98 11.48
C LEU A 185 8.02 4.05 12.42
N LYS A 186 8.82 4.60 13.35
CA LYS A 186 9.48 3.81 14.40
C LYS A 186 8.48 3.15 15.35
N GLY A 187 7.40 3.85 15.71
CA GLY A 187 6.32 3.29 16.52
C GLY A 187 5.65 2.10 15.82
N ILE A 188 5.31 2.26 14.54
CA ILE A 188 4.77 1.17 13.70
C ILE A 188 5.77 0.01 13.61
N GLY A 189 7.03 0.31 13.31
CA GLY A 189 8.11 -0.69 13.21
C GLY A 189 8.35 -1.44 14.52
N GLY A 190 8.28 -0.76 15.66
CA GLY A 190 8.39 -1.36 16.98
C GLY A 190 7.25 -2.34 17.27
N TRP A 191 6.03 -1.99 16.88
CA TRP A 191 4.87 -2.88 16.97
C TRP A 191 5.02 -4.08 16.04
N LEU A 192 5.40 -3.85 14.78
CA LEU A 192 5.62 -4.91 13.79
C LEU A 192 6.74 -5.88 14.19
N LYS A 193 7.81 -5.39 14.83
CA LYS A 193 8.89 -6.25 15.36
C LYS A 193 8.36 -7.27 16.35
N LYS A 194 7.33 -6.92 17.13
CA LYS A 194 6.73 -7.78 18.15
C LYS A 194 5.58 -8.62 17.61
N TYR A 195 4.74 -8.06 16.76
CA TYR A 195 3.47 -8.63 16.35
C TYR A 195 3.34 -8.87 14.84
N GLY A 196 4.41 -8.66 14.09
CA GLY A 196 4.40 -8.79 12.63
C GLY A 196 4.02 -10.19 12.12
N TYR A 197 4.12 -11.21 12.95
CA TYR A 197 3.63 -12.56 12.61
C TYR A 197 2.12 -12.59 12.29
N ALA A 198 1.35 -11.66 12.88
CA ALA A 198 -0.09 -11.50 12.64
C ALA A 198 -0.39 -10.63 11.39
N ILE A 199 0.64 -10.12 10.72
CA ILE A 199 0.53 -9.23 9.54
C ILE A 199 1.21 -9.88 8.32
N TYR A 200 2.48 -10.26 8.46
CA TYR A 200 3.27 -10.72 7.32
C TYR A 200 2.94 -12.15 6.90
N GLY A 201 2.60 -12.31 5.61
CA GLY A 201 2.27 -13.61 5.03
C GLY A 201 0.98 -14.20 5.57
N THR A 202 0.06 -13.34 6.01
CA THR A 202 -1.29 -13.75 6.44
C THR A 202 -2.29 -13.58 5.30
N GLU A 203 -3.40 -14.29 5.44
CA GLU A 203 -4.59 -14.18 4.62
C GLU A 203 -5.63 -13.33 5.34
N ALA A 204 -6.66 -12.89 4.60
CA ALA A 204 -7.80 -12.16 5.15
C ALA A 204 -8.46 -12.89 6.32
N SER A 205 -9.18 -12.12 7.13
CA SER A 205 -10.07 -12.65 8.15
C SER A 205 -11.03 -13.69 7.56
N PRO A 206 -11.20 -14.86 8.17
CA PRO A 206 -12.21 -15.83 7.76
C PRO A 206 -13.64 -15.40 8.15
N PHE A 207 -13.77 -14.36 8.96
CA PHE A 207 -15.06 -13.84 9.40
C PHE A 207 -15.53 -12.70 8.49
N ARG A 208 -16.80 -12.73 8.11
CA ARG A 208 -17.43 -11.62 7.38
C ARG A 208 -17.92 -10.51 8.28
N GLU A 209 -18.04 -10.78 9.56
CA GLU A 209 -18.52 -9.85 10.56
C GLU A 209 -17.40 -8.91 11.01
N LEU A 210 -17.77 -7.65 11.25
CA LEU A 210 -16.90 -6.67 11.89
C LEU A 210 -17.06 -6.79 13.41
N PHE A 211 -15.97 -6.88 14.12
CA PHE A 211 -15.96 -6.97 15.58
C PHE A 211 -15.61 -5.62 16.20
N ASP A 212 -16.39 -5.18 17.19
CA ASP A 212 -16.10 -3.95 17.92
C ASP A 212 -14.74 -3.96 18.62
N TRP A 213 -14.25 -5.14 19.01
CA TRP A 213 -12.98 -5.31 19.70
C TRP A 213 -11.76 -5.29 18.77
N GLY A 214 -11.94 -5.49 17.48
CA GLY A 214 -10.84 -5.54 16.52
C GLY A 214 -11.11 -6.47 15.35
N THR A 215 -10.10 -7.23 14.94
CA THR A 215 -10.20 -8.10 13.77
C THR A 215 -9.32 -9.34 13.90
N THR A 216 -9.34 -10.17 12.87
CA THR A 216 -8.49 -11.35 12.78
C THR A 216 -7.72 -11.40 11.47
N THR A 217 -6.61 -12.13 11.47
CA THR A 217 -5.92 -12.59 10.26
C THR A 217 -5.67 -14.08 10.36
N ARG A 218 -5.47 -14.75 9.25
CA ARG A 218 -5.23 -16.18 9.21
C ARG A 218 -3.89 -16.49 8.56
N LYS A 219 -3.20 -17.52 9.07
CA LYS A 219 -2.02 -18.09 8.45
C LYS A 219 -2.08 -19.61 8.51
N GLY A 220 -2.50 -20.22 7.42
CA GLY A 220 -2.75 -21.66 7.37
C GLY A 220 -3.82 -22.07 8.41
N THR A 221 -3.42 -22.81 9.44
CA THR A 221 -4.30 -23.25 10.54
C THR A 221 -4.31 -22.30 11.75
N GLU A 222 -3.48 -21.27 11.75
CA GLU A 222 -3.40 -20.30 12.83
C GLU A 222 -4.35 -19.12 12.57
N LEU A 223 -5.06 -18.72 13.62
CA LEU A 223 -5.92 -17.52 13.64
C LEU A 223 -5.29 -16.53 14.62
N ASN A 224 -4.97 -15.34 14.12
CA ASN A 224 -4.50 -14.24 14.95
C ASN A 224 -5.67 -13.32 15.32
N LEU A 225 -5.86 -13.05 16.60
CA LEU A 225 -6.83 -12.09 17.10
C LEU A 225 -6.09 -10.79 17.40
N ILE A 226 -6.50 -9.70 16.78
CA ILE A 226 -5.85 -8.40 16.91
C ILE A 226 -6.83 -7.42 17.55
N LEU A 227 -6.58 -7.10 18.81
CA LEU A 227 -7.41 -6.19 19.60
C LEU A 227 -7.02 -4.74 19.26
N SER A 228 -7.74 -4.13 18.35
CA SER A 228 -7.49 -2.77 17.85
C SER A 228 -8.68 -1.81 18.06
N GLY A 229 -9.79 -2.34 18.56
CA GLY A 229 -11.04 -1.64 18.81
C GLY A 229 -11.36 -1.44 20.30
N LYS A 230 -12.63 -1.56 20.65
CA LYS A 230 -13.12 -1.47 22.03
C LYS A 230 -12.70 -2.68 22.84
N ARG A 231 -12.38 -2.49 24.10
CA ARG A 231 -12.13 -3.61 25.02
C ARG A 231 -13.40 -4.47 25.11
N PRO A 232 -13.30 -5.82 24.93
CA PRO A 232 -14.44 -6.71 25.04
C PRO A 232 -15.12 -6.62 26.42
N GLU A 233 -16.43 -6.72 26.45
CA GLU A 233 -17.15 -6.82 27.71
C GLU A 233 -16.70 -8.05 28.48
N LYS A 234 -16.48 -7.91 29.79
CA LYS A 234 -15.99 -8.97 30.67
C LYS A 234 -14.67 -9.63 30.23
N ASP A 235 -13.91 -8.97 29.31
CA ASP A 235 -12.69 -9.50 28.71
C ASP A 235 -12.88 -10.86 27.99
N ILE A 236 -14.06 -11.13 27.48
CA ILE A 236 -14.41 -12.36 26.76
C ILE A 236 -14.60 -12.07 25.28
N ILE A 237 -13.96 -12.85 24.43
CA ILE A 237 -14.21 -12.88 22.98
C ILE A 237 -14.78 -14.25 22.64
N GLU A 238 -15.98 -14.26 22.07
CA GLU A 238 -16.62 -15.44 21.54
C GLU A 238 -16.51 -15.47 20.02
N LEU A 239 -15.97 -16.55 19.48
CA LEU A 239 -15.84 -16.78 18.04
C LEU A 239 -16.34 -18.17 17.70
N THR A 240 -17.25 -18.25 16.72
CA THR A 240 -17.71 -19.51 16.18
C THR A 240 -16.94 -19.83 14.90
N ILE A 241 -16.17 -20.90 14.91
CA ILE A 241 -15.43 -21.39 13.73
C ILE A 241 -16.04 -22.75 13.34
N PRO A 242 -16.87 -22.78 12.28
CA PRO A 242 -17.51 -24.02 11.85
C PRO A 242 -16.48 -25.11 11.50
N ASP A 243 -16.78 -26.36 11.84
CA ASP A 243 -16.03 -27.55 11.46
C ASP A 243 -14.53 -27.57 11.89
N ARG A 244 -14.18 -26.80 12.91
CA ARG A 244 -12.80 -26.74 13.43
C ARG A 244 -12.77 -26.94 14.94
N LYS A 245 -11.68 -27.52 15.41
CA LYS A 245 -11.40 -27.67 16.84
C LYS A 245 -10.19 -26.83 17.22
N LEU A 246 -10.32 -26.05 18.30
CA LEU A 246 -9.18 -25.37 18.91
C LEU A 246 -8.21 -26.41 19.49
N ILE A 247 -6.95 -26.38 19.07
CA ILE A 247 -5.90 -27.26 19.55
C ILE A 247 -5.08 -26.55 20.64
N SER A 248 -4.75 -25.28 20.42
CA SER A 248 -4.01 -24.46 21.38
C SER A 248 -4.31 -23.00 21.18
N ALA A 249 -4.12 -22.19 22.22
CA ALA A 249 -4.17 -20.74 22.16
C ALA A 249 -2.90 -20.17 22.81
N LYS A 250 -2.38 -19.06 22.28
CA LYS A 250 -1.22 -18.33 22.82
C LYS A 250 -1.55 -16.84 22.88
N GLY A 251 -1.17 -16.17 23.94
CA GLY A 251 -1.37 -14.74 24.09
C GLY A 251 -1.02 -14.25 25.48
N ASN A 252 -1.12 -12.94 25.69
CA ASN A 252 -1.03 -12.29 27.00
C ASN A 252 -2.44 -12.17 27.62
N TYR A 253 -3.11 -13.30 27.78
CA TYR A 253 -4.43 -13.34 28.40
C TYR A 253 -4.46 -14.50 29.41
N THR A 254 -5.34 -14.39 30.38
CA THR A 254 -5.62 -15.49 31.31
C THR A 254 -6.69 -16.36 30.66
N GLU A 255 -6.40 -17.64 30.43
CA GLU A 255 -7.44 -18.60 30.10
C GLU A 255 -8.40 -18.71 31.29
N THR A 256 -9.66 -18.35 31.06
CA THR A 256 -10.76 -18.80 31.90
C THR A 256 -11.30 -20.06 31.26
N LYS A 257 -11.22 -21.18 31.98
CA LYS A 257 -11.86 -22.44 31.62
C LYS A 257 -13.38 -22.33 31.63
#